data_fd21e9534b25dcd4849ce7f572926c92
#
_entry.id   fd21e9534b25dcd4849ce7f572926c92
#
_cell.length_a   1.000
_cell.length_b   1.000
_cell.length_c   1.000
_cell.angle_alpha   90.00
_cell.angle_beta   90.00
_cell.angle_gamma   90.00
#
_symmetry.space_group_name_H-M   'P 1'
#
loop_
_entity.id
_entity.type
_entity.pdbx_description
1 polymer ?
#
loop_
_entity_poly.entity_id
_entity_poly.type
_entity_poly.pdbx_seq_one_letter_code
_entity_poly.pdbx_strand_id
1 'polypeptide(L)'
;MSLGENRKVMENDIYIVKKKISTENFLLKLNQQAHQLEVYKKADEQALRKNYSIRKDFVPCEYTIYEKIKEMPCLFGREDSPTPYGVFDIVKKSKVKEEYISGYHKKYERIKFFGYLVIFEDYFIHSDLYMDRVTSETFEQAEPISNGDTGTAGCIRVSQKNVDWLLENIEVGTTVIL
;
A
#
# COMPACT_ATOMS: atom_id res chain seq x y z
N MET A 1 -23.82 -0.18 1.92
CA MET A 1 -23.47 -1.62 1.99
C MET A 1 -22.77 -1.86 3.31
N SER A 2 -23.31 -2.76 4.13
CA SER A 2 -22.70 -3.11 5.43
C SER A 2 -21.40 -3.86 5.16
N LEU A 3 -20.27 -3.25 5.47
CA LEU A 3 -18.97 -3.89 5.53
C LEU A 3 -19.05 -4.98 6.59
N GLY A 4 -18.97 -6.24 6.14
CA GLY A 4 -18.95 -7.37 7.05
C GLY A 4 -17.82 -7.20 8.08
N GLU A 5 -18.15 -7.48 9.33
CA GLU A 5 -17.27 -7.35 10.47
C GLU A 5 -15.90 -8.00 10.21
N ASN A 6 -14.89 -7.17 10.02
CA ASN A 6 -13.51 -7.59 10.04
C ASN A 6 -13.13 -7.94 11.48
N ARG A 7 -13.18 -9.21 11.85
CA ARG A 7 -12.67 -9.65 13.14
C ARG A 7 -11.15 -9.72 13.09
N LYS A 8 -10.51 -8.81 13.81
CA LYS A 8 -9.10 -8.89 14.14
C LYS A 8 -8.89 -10.13 15.02
N VAL A 9 -8.32 -11.18 14.47
CA VAL A 9 -7.93 -12.35 15.24
C VAL A 9 -6.44 -12.25 15.54
N MET A 10 -6.17 -11.87 16.78
CA MET A 10 -4.89 -11.97 17.50
C MET A 10 -3.64 -11.42 16.82
N GLU A 11 -3.05 -10.47 17.52
CA GLU A 11 -1.68 -9.99 17.46
C GLU A 11 -0.98 -10.04 16.07
N ASN A 12 -1.18 -8.99 15.33
CA ASN A 12 -0.25 -8.34 14.39
C ASN A 12 0.05 -8.97 13.02
N ASP A 13 -0.02 -10.29 12.83
CA ASP A 13 0.55 -10.90 11.64
C ASP A 13 -0.48 -11.57 10.71
N ILE A 14 -1.72 -11.69 11.14
CA ILE A 14 -2.79 -12.34 10.38
C ILE A 14 -3.99 -11.43 10.21
N TYR A 15 -4.56 -11.42 9.02
CA TYR A 15 -5.80 -10.75 8.69
C TYR A 15 -6.79 -11.74 8.08
N ILE A 16 -7.99 -11.85 8.65
CA ILE A 16 -9.03 -12.76 8.19
C ILE A 16 -10.15 -11.96 7.54
N VAL A 17 -10.45 -12.28 6.28
CA VAL A 17 -11.45 -11.60 5.47
C VAL A 17 -12.52 -12.60 5.04
N LYS A 18 -13.80 -12.22 5.15
CA LYS A 18 -14.89 -13.04 4.66
C LYS A 18 -14.81 -13.17 3.13
N LYS A 19 -14.92 -14.38 2.60
CA LYS A 19 -14.61 -14.78 1.22
C LYS A 19 -15.20 -13.91 0.09
N LYS A 20 -16.26 -13.16 0.36
CA LYS A 20 -16.87 -12.27 -0.64
C LYS A 20 -16.04 -11.03 -0.98
N ILE A 21 -14.95 -10.77 -0.27
CA ILE A 21 -14.21 -9.50 -0.37
C ILE A 21 -12.94 -9.63 -1.21
N SER A 22 -12.31 -10.81 -1.32
CA SER A 22 -11.09 -10.91 -2.12
C SER A 22 -10.83 -12.30 -2.69
N THR A 23 -10.64 -12.33 -4.00
CA THR A 23 -10.06 -13.47 -4.74
C THR A 23 -8.54 -13.30 -4.88
N GLU A 24 -7.96 -12.25 -4.34
CA GLU A 24 -6.63 -11.76 -4.64
C GLU A 24 -5.54 -12.35 -3.77
N ASN A 25 -4.35 -12.44 -4.32
CA ASN A 25 -3.18 -13.01 -3.62
C ASN A 25 -2.65 -12.10 -2.52
N PHE A 26 -2.94 -10.80 -2.60
CA PHE A 26 -2.41 -9.79 -1.68
C PHE A 26 -3.51 -8.89 -1.12
N LEU A 27 -3.21 -8.28 0.03
CA LEU A 27 -3.97 -7.24 0.69
C LEU A 27 -2.98 -6.18 1.18
N LEU A 28 -3.27 -4.92 0.96
CA LEU A 28 -2.50 -3.79 1.51
C LEU A 28 -3.28 -3.14 2.65
N LYS A 29 -2.58 -2.70 3.68
CA LYS A 29 -3.18 -2.00 4.82
C LYS A 29 -2.27 -0.88 5.30
N LEU A 30 -2.81 0.33 5.41
CA LEU A 30 -2.11 1.45 6.02
C LEU A 30 -2.22 1.37 7.56
N ASN A 31 -1.10 1.19 8.23
CA ASN A 31 -0.98 1.30 9.67
C ASN A 31 -0.44 2.70 10.02
N GLN A 32 -1.36 3.63 10.26
CA GLN A 32 -1.00 5.02 10.54
C GLN A 32 -0.23 5.19 11.86
N GLN A 33 -0.53 4.37 12.88
CA GLN A 33 0.15 4.43 14.17
C GLN A 33 1.62 4.00 14.06
N ALA A 34 1.90 3.02 13.22
CA ALA A 34 3.26 2.52 13.01
C ALA A 34 3.99 3.25 11.87
N HIS A 35 3.32 4.14 11.13
CA HIS A 35 3.84 4.76 9.91
C HIS A 35 4.31 3.74 8.87
N GLN A 36 3.48 2.73 8.63
CA GLN A 36 3.80 1.61 7.75
C GLN A 36 2.65 1.29 6.79
N LEU A 37 3.01 0.97 5.55
CA LEU A 37 2.17 0.23 4.63
C LEU A 37 2.49 -1.25 4.81
N GLU A 38 1.54 -1.98 5.36
CA GLU A 38 1.64 -3.42 5.60
C GLU A 38 1.16 -4.18 4.37
N VAL A 39 1.93 -5.20 3.98
CA VAL A 39 1.59 -6.10 2.88
C VAL A 39 1.27 -7.48 3.43
N TYR A 40 0.11 -7.96 3.10
CA TYR A 40 -0.36 -9.29 3.46
C TYR A 40 -0.48 -10.15 2.21
N LYS A 41 -0.13 -11.41 2.30
CA LYS A 41 -0.28 -12.42 1.26
C LYS A 41 -1.26 -13.49 1.70
N LYS A 42 -2.08 -13.96 0.76
CA LYS A 42 -2.98 -15.10 0.99
C LYS A 42 -2.19 -16.28 1.51
N ALA A 43 -2.56 -16.77 2.66
CA ALA A 43 -1.82 -17.81 3.36
C ALA A 43 -2.22 -19.20 2.88
N ASP A 44 -1.26 -20.13 2.94
CA ASP A 44 -1.53 -21.56 2.84
C ASP A 44 -2.22 -22.02 4.12
N GLU A 45 -3.40 -22.59 3.99
CA GLU A 45 -4.19 -23.08 5.13
C GLU A 45 -3.43 -24.13 5.97
N GLN A 46 -2.67 -25.02 5.33
CA GLN A 46 -1.93 -26.06 6.05
C GLN A 46 -0.79 -25.46 6.88
N ALA A 47 -0.08 -24.48 6.34
CA ALA A 47 0.96 -23.75 7.06
C ALA A 47 0.38 -23.00 8.25
N LEU A 48 -0.78 -22.36 8.09
CA LEU A 48 -1.47 -21.63 9.16
C LEU A 48 -1.92 -22.54 10.28
N ARG A 49 -2.53 -23.69 9.97
CA ARG A 49 -2.95 -24.67 10.97
C ARG A 49 -1.78 -25.15 11.83
N LYS A 50 -0.62 -25.31 11.21
CA LYS A 50 0.60 -25.73 11.90
C LYS A 50 1.18 -24.62 12.79
N ASN A 51 1.22 -23.39 12.29
CA ASN A 51 1.95 -22.29 12.95
C ASN A 51 1.12 -21.58 14.02
N TYR A 52 -0.21 -21.52 13.85
CA TYR A 52 -1.11 -20.69 14.67
C TYR A 52 -2.17 -21.50 15.42
N SER A 53 -2.08 -22.82 15.45
CA SER A 53 -3.03 -23.69 16.16
C SER A 53 -4.50 -23.36 15.85
N ILE A 54 -4.81 -23.11 14.59
CA ILE A 54 -6.17 -22.76 14.15
C ILE A 54 -7.13 -23.90 14.50
N ARG A 55 -8.27 -23.54 15.04
CA ARG A 55 -9.30 -24.50 15.46
C ARG A 55 -9.73 -25.42 14.32
N LYS A 56 -10.01 -26.70 14.64
CA LYS A 56 -10.42 -27.71 13.66
C LYS A 56 -11.77 -27.42 13.00
N ASP A 57 -12.61 -26.65 13.69
CA ASP A 57 -13.94 -26.22 13.22
C ASP A 57 -13.90 -24.95 12.33
N PHE A 58 -12.72 -24.39 12.08
CA PHE A 58 -12.57 -23.31 11.11
C PHE A 58 -12.90 -23.82 9.70
N VAL A 59 -13.90 -23.21 9.09
CA VAL A 59 -14.38 -23.58 7.73
C VAL A 59 -13.69 -22.69 6.69
N PRO A 60 -12.67 -23.20 5.98
CA PRO A 60 -11.86 -22.38 5.06
C PRO A 60 -12.65 -21.80 3.89
N CYS A 61 -13.81 -22.39 3.57
CA CYS A 61 -14.64 -21.97 2.46
C CYS A 61 -15.34 -20.60 2.66
N GLU A 62 -15.41 -20.10 3.89
CA GLU A 62 -16.08 -18.83 4.19
C GLU A 62 -15.10 -17.64 4.36
N TYR A 63 -13.82 -17.92 4.59
CA TYR A 63 -12.84 -16.89 4.91
C TYR A 63 -11.56 -17.04 4.09
N THR A 64 -10.94 -15.93 3.76
CA THR A 64 -9.58 -15.88 3.25
C THR A 64 -8.67 -15.37 4.36
N ILE A 65 -7.60 -16.08 4.61
CA ILE A 65 -6.60 -15.73 5.62
C ILE A 65 -5.39 -15.13 4.91
N TYR A 66 -4.97 -13.96 5.37
CA TYR A 66 -3.80 -13.27 4.90
C TYR A 66 -2.77 -13.20 6.00
N GLU A 67 -1.54 -13.51 5.67
CA GLU A 67 -0.37 -13.41 6.55
C GLU A 67 0.45 -12.19 6.16
N LYS A 68 0.84 -11.39 7.15
CA LYS A 68 1.71 -10.24 6.91
C LYS A 68 3.09 -10.71 6.51
N ILE A 69 3.54 -10.27 5.33
CA ILE A 69 4.82 -10.66 4.75
C ILE A 69 5.82 -9.51 4.67
N LYS A 70 5.34 -8.28 4.75
CA LYS A 70 6.21 -7.11 4.60
C LYS A 70 5.61 -5.89 5.28
N GLU A 71 6.49 -5.05 5.83
CA GLU A 71 6.21 -3.74 6.36
C GLU A 71 7.07 -2.72 5.62
N MET A 72 6.44 -1.68 5.11
CA MET A 72 7.09 -0.64 4.35
C MET A 72 6.93 0.68 5.10
N PRO A 73 8.00 1.29 5.63
CA PRO A 73 7.92 2.63 6.17
C PRO A 73 7.30 3.58 5.14
N CYS A 74 6.33 4.38 5.55
CA CYS A 74 5.63 5.27 4.66
C CYS A 74 5.29 6.61 5.32
N LEU A 75 5.09 7.62 4.48
CA LEU A 75 4.39 8.85 4.84
C LEU A 75 2.98 8.80 4.25
N PHE A 76 2.05 9.43 4.92
CA PHE A 76 0.65 9.56 4.50
C PHE A 76 0.15 10.98 4.76
N GLY A 77 -1.12 11.24 4.50
CA GLY A 77 -1.70 12.58 4.59
C GLY A 77 -1.53 13.23 5.94
N ARG A 78 -1.20 14.53 5.94
CA ARG A 78 -1.13 15.38 7.13
C ARG A 78 -2.55 15.62 7.69
N GLU A 79 -2.64 16.18 8.89
CA GLU A 79 -3.92 16.53 9.52
C GLU A 79 -4.79 17.48 8.67
N ASP A 80 -4.16 18.41 7.95
CA ASP A 80 -4.82 19.37 7.08
C ASP A 80 -5.20 18.80 5.70
N SER A 81 -4.68 17.63 5.36
CA SER A 81 -4.96 16.90 4.11
C SER A 81 -4.82 15.39 4.34
N PRO A 82 -5.72 14.78 5.10
CA PRO A 82 -5.58 13.40 5.54
C PRO A 82 -5.76 12.40 4.40
N THR A 83 -5.08 11.28 4.50
CA THR A 83 -5.41 10.10 3.69
C THR A 83 -6.81 9.63 4.09
N PRO A 84 -7.73 9.44 3.14
CA PRO A 84 -9.09 9.01 3.44
C PRO A 84 -9.12 7.61 4.04
N TYR A 85 -10.12 7.37 4.88
CA TYR A 85 -10.37 6.07 5.46
C TYR A 85 -11.32 5.25 4.59
N GLY A 86 -11.09 3.96 4.53
CA GLY A 86 -12.00 3.04 3.84
C GLY A 86 -11.32 1.81 3.28
N VAL A 87 -12.09 1.07 2.51
CA VAL A 87 -11.63 -0.10 1.76
C VAL A 87 -11.73 0.24 0.29
N PHE A 88 -10.63 0.18 -0.40
CA PHE A 88 -10.46 0.54 -1.80
C PHE A 88 -9.77 -0.61 -2.54
N ASP A 89 -9.69 -0.49 -3.85
CA ASP A 89 -8.90 -1.39 -4.69
C ASP A 89 -7.86 -0.60 -5.48
N ILE A 90 -6.75 -1.22 -5.81
CA ILE A 90 -5.81 -0.66 -6.79
C ILE A 90 -6.49 -0.64 -8.15
N VAL A 91 -6.78 0.53 -8.67
CA VAL A 91 -7.51 0.70 -9.94
C VAL A 91 -6.59 0.82 -11.15
N LYS A 92 -5.34 1.21 -10.93
CA LYS A 92 -4.32 1.34 -11.98
C LYS A 92 -2.94 1.23 -11.36
N LYS A 93 -1.97 0.74 -12.12
CA LYS A 93 -0.55 0.82 -11.80
C LYS A 93 0.28 1.26 -12.99
N SER A 94 1.36 1.97 -12.75
CA SER A 94 2.35 2.33 -13.74
C SER A 94 3.29 1.15 -14.04
N LYS A 95 4.16 1.32 -15.02
CA LYS A 95 5.35 0.48 -15.12
C LYS A 95 6.34 0.84 -14.00
N VAL A 96 7.25 -0.09 -13.71
CA VAL A 96 8.38 0.18 -12.80
C VAL A 96 9.17 1.37 -13.33
N LYS A 97 9.47 2.34 -12.45
CA LYS A 97 10.22 3.57 -12.76
C LYS A 97 9.57 4.49 -13.83
N GLU A 98 8.28 4.32 -14.11
CA GLU A 98 7.56 5.22 -15.01
C GLU A 98 7.40 6.59 -14.36
N GLU A 99 7.74 7.64 -15.13
CA GLU A 99 7.61 9.04 -14.68
C GLU A 99 6.13 9.44 -14.53
N TYR A 100 5.84 10.13 -13.45
CA TYR A 100 4.59 10.89 -13.29
C TYR A 100 4.93 12.33 -12.94
N ILE A 101 4.33 13.26 -13.70
CA ILE A 101 4.49 14.70 -13.45
C ILE A 101 3.31 15.16 -12.58
N SER A 102 3.62 15.68 -11.42
CA SER A 102 2.65 16.21 -10.46
C SER A 102 2.81 17.74 -10.31
N GLY A 103 1.92 18.34 -9.51
CA GLY A 103 1.91 19.76 -9.24
C GLY A 103 2.93 20.19 -8.18
N TYR A 104 2.54 21.17 -7.38
CA TYR A 104 3.43 21.80 -6.39
C TYR A 104 3.89 20.89 -5.27
N HIS A 105 5.14 21.06 -4.87
CA HIS A 105 5.67 20.58 -3.61
C HIS A 105 6.64 21.63 -3.04
N LYS A 106 6.37 22.17 -1.86
CA LYS A 106 7.14 23.29 -1.28
C LYS A 106 7.24 24.45 -2.28
N LYS A 107 8.45 24.84 -2.66
CA LYS A 107 8.76 25.93 -3.62
C LYS A 107 8.78 25.46 -5.10
N TYR A 108 8.59 24.19 -5.35
CA TYR A 108 8.70 23.63 -6.71
C TYR A 108 7.31 23.54 -7.34
N GLU A 109 7.16 24.11 -8.53
CA GLU A 109 5.88 24.17 -9.26
C GLU A 109 5.56 22.89 -10.03
N ARG A 110 6.60 22.14 -10.41
CA ARG A 110 6.48 20.85 -11.08
C ARG A 110 7.44 19.87 -10.45
N ILE A 111 6.91 18.74 -10.10
CA ILE A 111 7.64 17.67 -9.47
C ILE A 111 7.37 16.36 -10.20
N LYS A 112 8.23 15.40 -9.99
CA LYS A 112 8.08 14.04 -10.51
C LYS A 112 8.22 13.02 -9.42
N PHE A 113 7.62 11.85 -9.67
CA PHE A 113 7.94 10.61 -8.98
C PHE A 113 8.00 9.46 -10.00
N PHE A 114 8.62 8.35 -9.60
CA PHE A 114 8.93 7.24 -10.48
C PHE A 114 8.27 5.96 -9.97
N GLY A 115 7.16 5.60 -10.61
CA GLY A 115 6.33 4.47 -10.23
C GLY A 115 5.20 4.85 -9.26
N TYR A 116 3.99 4.35 -9.56
CA TYR A 116 2.81 4.62 -8.75
C TYR A 116 1.73 3.55 -8.93
N LEU A 117 0.93 3.40 -7.88
CA LEU A 117 -0.33 2.66 -7.89
C LEU A 117 -1.46 3.65 -7.54
N VAL A 118 -2.52 3.62 -8.30
CA VAL A 118 -3.71 4.48 -8.09
C VAL A 118 -4.71 3.73 -7.25
N ILE A 119 -5.13 4.34 -6.14
CA ILE A 119 -6.17 3.83 -5.25
C ILE A 119 -7.53 4.33 -5.73
N PHE A 120 -7.68 5.64 -5.84
CA PHE A 120 -8.86 6.29 -6.44
C PHE A 120 -8.50 7.75 -6.78
N GLU A 121 -9.14 8.33 -7.78
CA GLU A 121 -8.91 9.71 -8.23
C GLU A 121 -7.41 10.08 -8.24
N ASP A 122 -7.01 11.07 -7.46
CA ASP A 122 -5.63 11.55 -7.34
C ASP A 122 -4.89 10.98 -6.12
N TYR A 123 -5.41 9.92 -5.48
CA TYR A 123 -4.77 9.27 -4.35
C TYR A 123 -3.95 8.08 -4.80
N PHE A 124 -2.64 8.18 -4.60
CA PHE A 124 -1.65 7.21 -5.07
C PHE A 124 -0.84 6.61 -3.92
N ILE A 125 -0.29 5.42 -4.17
CA ILE A 125 0.93 4.94 -3.52
C ILE A 125 2.06 5.23 -4.50
N HIS A 126 3.07 6.01 -4.11
CA HIS A 126 4.14 6.42 -5.01
C HIS A 126 5.50 6.55 -4.32
N SER A 127 6.55 6.77 -5.11
CA SER A 127 7.92 6.94 -4.63
C SER A 127 8.20 8.35 -4.08
N ASP A 128 9.45 8.58 -3.72
CA ASP A 128 9.96 9.92 -3.38
C ASP A 128 9.76 10.93 -4.52
N LEU A 129 9.81 12.21 -4.17
CA LEU A 129 9.58 13.31 -5.09
C LEU A 129 10.90 13.92 -5.57
N TYR A 130 10.93 14.28 -6.84
CA TYR A 130 12.09 14.85 -7.52
C TYR A 130 11.72 16.09 -8.31
N MET A 131 12.72 16.93 -8.60
CA MET A 131 12.55 18.08 -9.50
C MET A 131 12.21 17.61 -10.92
N ASP A 132 11.47 18.44 -11.67
CA ASP A 132 11.04 18.15 -13.05
C ASP A 132 12.20 17.80 -14.03
N ARG A 133 13.39 18.34 -13.79
CA ARG A 133 14.60 18.04 -14.60
C ARG A 133 15.16 16.63 -14.41
N VAL A 134 14.77 15.94 -13.36
CA VAL A 134 15.22 14.57 -13.07
C VAL A 134 14.46 13.60 -13.98
N THR A 135 15.16 12.62 -14.53
CA THR A 135 14.60 11.63 -15.46
C THR A 135 14.65 10.23 -14.85
N SER A 136 13.97 9.27 -15.48
CA SER A 136 14.02 7.86 -15.10
C SER A 136 15.44 7.25 -15.17
N GLU A 137 16.35 7.87 -15.88
CA GLU A 137 17.75 7.43 -15.98
C GLU A 137 18.64 8.05 -14.91
N THR A 138 18.26 9.21 -14.36
CA THR A 138 19.10 10.01 -13.46
C THR A 138 18.60 10.10 -12.03
N PHE A 139 17.38 9.64 -11.74
CA PHE A 139 16.78 9.85 -10.41
C PHE A 139 17.52 9.11 -9.30
N GLU A 140 18.17 7.99 -9.58
CA GLU A 140 18.93 7.25 -8.57
C GLU A 140 20.15 8.02 -8.02
N GLN A 141 20.68 8.97 -8.80
CA GLN A 141 21.77 9.85 -8.40
C GLN A 141 21.27 11.20 -7.88
N ALA A 142 19.99 11.47 -7.99
CA ALA A 142 19.37 12.71 -7.57
C ALA A 142 18.91 12.62 -6.12
N GLU A 143 19.11 13.70 -5.36
CA GLU A 143 18.55 13.80 -4.03
C GLU A 143 17.04 14.11 -4.12
N PRO A 144 16.16 13.32 -3.45
CA PRO A 144 14.75 13.61 -3.40
C PRO A 144 14.46 14.94 -2.70
N ILE A 145 13.60 15.76 -3.30
CA ILE A 145 13.13 17.01 -2.67
C ILE A 145 12.17 16.76 -1.51
N SER A 146 11.68 15.53 -1.41
CA SER A 146 10.83 15.05 -0.31
C SER A 146 11.57 14.71 0.98
N ASN A 147 12.91 14.80 0.98
CA ASN A 147 13.71 14.58 2.18
C ASN A 147 13.29 15.53 3.31
N GLY A 148 13.08 14.97 4.50
CA GLY A 148 12.65 15.72 5.69
C GLY A 148 11.14 16.03 5.72
N ASP A 149 10.35 15.55 4.78
CA ASP A 149 8.89 15.64 4.89
C ASP A 149 8.37 14.79 6.05
N THR A 150 7.32 15.29 6.72
CA THR A 150 6.65 14.60 7.83
C THR A 150 5.28 14.05 7.45
N GLY A 151 4.82 14.31 6.22
CA GLY A 151 3.55 13.85 5.69
C GLY A 151 3.35 14.31 4.25
N THR A 152 2.24 13.87 3.66
CA THR A 152 1.86 14.15 2.28
C THR A 152 0.56 14.99 2.20
N ALA A 153 0.08 15.22 1.00
CA ALA A 153 -1.24 15.82 0.74
C ALA A 153 -2.34 14.74 0.55
N GLY A 154 -2.20 13.57 1.19
CA GLY A 154 -3.17 12.48 1.17
C GLY A 154 -2.65 11.19 0.53
N CYS A 155 -1.69 11.26 -0.38
CA CYS A 155 -1.05 10.07 -0.96
C CYS A 155 -0.23 9.29 0.07
N ILE A 156 0.03 8.03 -0.23
CA ILE A 156 0.97 7.19 0.53
C ILE A 156 2.31 7.21 -0.19
N ARG A 157 3.34 7.70 0.49
CA ARG A 157 4.71 7.73 -0.05
C ARG A 157 5.56 6.67 0.60
N VAL A 158 6.15 5.83 -0.24
CA VAL A 158 7.12 4.79 0.17
C VAL A 158 8.45 5.03 -0.53
N SER A 159 9.52 4.36 -0.10
CA SER A 159 10.80 4.43 -0.81
C SER A 159 10.70 3.87 -2.24
N GLN A 160 11.60 4.28 -3.13
CA GLN A 160 11.67 3.77 -4.51
C GLN A 160 11.70 2.24 -4.54
N LYS A 161 12.55 1.63 -3.72
CA LYS A 161 12.64 0.16 -3.61
C LYS A 161 11.29 -0.50 -3.27
N ASN A 162 10.50 0.14 -2.43
CA ASN A 162 9.22 -0.38 -2.01
C ASN A 162 8.14 -0.20 -3.10
N VAL A 163 8.11 0.94 -3.79
CA VAL A 163 7.16 1.10 -4.90
C VAL A 163 7.49 0.18 -6.06
N ASP A 164 8.78 -0.03 -6.38
CA ASP A 164 9.19 -0.98 -7.41
C ASP A 164 8.71 -2.39 -7.06
N TRP A 165 8.91 -2.82 -5.82
CA TRP A 165 8.42 -4.11 -5.34
C TRP A 165 6.88 -4.21 -5.43
N LEU A 166 6.15 -3.17 -5.06
CA LEU A 166 4.68 -3.14 -5.19
C LEU A 166 4.26 -3.28 -6.65
N LEU A 167 4.92 -2.57 -7.57
CA LEU A 167 4.62 -2.64 -9.00
C LEU A 167 4.89 -4.00 -9.63
N GLU A 168 5.87 -4.73 -9.11
CA GLU A 168 6.20 -6.08 -9.56
C GLU A 168 5.25 -7.15 -9.02
N ASN A 169 4.70 -6.97 -7.82
CA ASN A 169 3.97 -8.01 -7.11
C ASN A 169 2.46 -7.76 -6.94
N ILE A 170 2.03 -6.51 -6.90
CA ILE A 170 0.64 -6.16 -6.66
C ILE A 170 -0.12 -6.00 -7.98
N GLU A 171 -1.27 -6.63 -8.08
CA GLU A 171 -2.14 -6.55 -9.26
C GLU A 171 -3.21 -5.45 -9.10
N VAL A 172 -3.71 -4.98 -10.24
CA VAL A 172 -4.94 -4.16 -10.28
C VAL A 172 -6.09 -4.99 -9.71
N GLY A 173 -6.91 -4.37 -8.87
CA GLY A 173 -7.97 -5.03 -8.11
C GLY A 173 -7.55 -5.45 -6.70
N THR A 174 -6.26 -5.43 -6.34
CA THR A 174 -5.80 -5.72 -4.98
C THR A 174 -6.44 -4.75 -3.98
N THR A 175 -7.03 -5.29 -2.93
CA THR A 175 -7.69 -4.50 -1.89
C THR A 175 -6.69 -3.72 -1.05
N VAL A 176 -7.01 -2.46 -0.80
CA VAL A 176 -6.25 -1.53 0.06
C VAL A 176 -7.15 -1.04 1.19
N ILE A 177 -6.74 -1.24 2.43
CA ILE A 177 -7.40 -0.74 3.63
C ILE A 177 -6.62 0.50 4.12
N LEU A 178 -7.30 1.64 4.13
CA LEU A 178 -6.77 2.93 4.59
C LEU A 178 -7.36 3.35 5.91
#